data_2ae121dbcf485185d9507b75c6243143
#
_entry.id   2ae121dbcf485185d9507b75c6243143
#
_cell.length_a   1.000
_cell.length_b   1.000
_cell.length_c   1.000
_cell.angle_alpha   90.00
_cell.angle_beta   90.00
_cell.angle_gamma   90.00
#
_symmetry.space_group_name_H-M   'P 1'
#
loop_
_entity.id
_entity.type
_entity.pdbx_description
1 polymer ?
#
loop_
_entity_poly.entity_id
_entity_poly.type
_entity_poly.pdbx_seq_one_letter_code
_entity_poly.pdbx_strand_id
1 'polypeptide(L)'
;VIHLAARVHVMRDTVVDPLAAFRAANSVGSAVLAQHAAEAGVQRLVMVSSIKVNGDGNPTGRPYRASDVPAPTDPYGQSKAEAEEALWAVCADSEMQGVVVRPPLVYGPGVKGNFASLLRAVAKRRPLPLGAVDNRRSLVSVGNLASALVLCAAHPAAAGQTFLVSDGEDLSTADLIRRLALALGRRPRLVPVPPSVLRLMLSTLGKGAVADRLLGSLEVDSQPLRERCGWTPPETVDQGLSIAVAEEGANLG
;
A
#
# COMPACT_ATOMS: atom_id res chain seq x y z
N VAL A 1 -12.26 6.78 -16.03
CA VAL A 1 -11.13 5.82 -16.16
C VAL A 1 -10.55 5.54 -14.79
N ILE A 2 -10.17 4.29 -14.49
CA ILE A 2 -9.38 3.93 -13.30
C ILE A 2 -8.03 3.41 -13.79
N HIS A 3 -6.95 4.12 -13.44
CA HIS A 3 -5.59 3.83 -13.87
C HIS A 3 -4.85 3.02 -12.80
N LEU A 4 -4.68 1.71 -13.05
CA LEU A 4 -4.01 0.76 -12.17
C LEU A 4 -2.60 0.39 -12.67
N ALA A 5 -2.30 0.66 -13.94
CA ALA A 5 -1.06 0.22 -14.54
C ALA A 5 0.14 0.95 -13.92
N ALA A 6 1.11 0.19 -13.47
CA ALA A 6 2.37 0.70 -12.96
C ALA A 6 3.46 -0.39 -13.00
N ARG A 7 4.71 0.02 -13.19
CA ARG A 7 5.86 -0.78 -12.79
C ARG A 7 5.93 -0.71 -11.26
N VAL A 8 5.73 -1.85 -10.60
CA VAL A 8 5.79 -1.98 -9.14
C VAL A 8 7.08 -2.70 -8.73
N HIS A 9 7.27 -2.95 -7.45
CA HIS A 9 8.43 -3.61 -6.88
C HIS A 9 8.95 -4.79 -7.72
N VAL A 10 10.11 -4.60 -8.34
CA VAL A 10 10.87 -5.67 -8.98
C VAL A 10 11.86 -6.18 -7.94
N MET A 11 11.63 -7.38 -7.39
CA MET A 11 12.43 -7.98 -6.31
C MET A 11 13.92 -8.15 -6.65
N ARG A 12 14.25 -8.21 -7.93
CA ARG A 12 15.61 -8.18 -8.47
C ARG A 12 15.58 -7.32 -9.73
N ASP A 13 15.82 -6.03 -9.54
CA ASP A 13 15.93 -5.13 -10.68
C ASP A 13 17.32 -5.27 -11.30
N THR A 14 17.37 -5.76 -12.53
CA THR A 14 18.60 -5.91 -13.32
C THR A 14 18.86 -4.71 -14.23
N VAL A 15 18.02 -3.69 -14.14
CA VAL A 15 18.11 -2.49 -14.97
C VAL A 15 19.22 -1.58 -14.45
N VAL A 16 20.04 -1.04 -15.36
CA VAL A 16 21.18 -0.16 -15.04
C VAL A 16 20.75 1.12 -14.33
N ASP A 17 19.57 1.68 -14.71
CA ASP A 17 18.98 2.85 -14.08
C ASP A 17 17.52 2.54 -13.66
N PRO A 18 17.30 2.12 -12.41
CA PRO A 18 15.96 1.84 -11.89
C PRO A 18 15.03 3.05 -11.95
N LEU A 19 15.53 4.26 -11.65
CA LEU A 19 14.72 5.47 -11.65
C LEU A 19 14.21 5.79 -13.04
N ALA A 20 15.05 5.74 -14.06
CA ALA A 20 14.62 5.94 -15.45
C ALA A 20 13.56 4.92 -15.87
N ALA A 21 13.72 3.65 -15.49
CA ALA A 21 12.75 2.59 -15.80
C ALA A 21 11.40 2.80 -15.09
N PHE A 22 11.41 3.25 -13.82
CA PHE A 22 10.19 3.60 -13.12
C PHE A 22 9.53 4.85 -13.71
N ARG A 23 10.29 5.88 -14.05
CA ARG A 23 9.78 7.10 -14.71
C ARG A 23 9.12 6.82 -16.05
N ALA A 24 9.76 6.03 -16.90
CA ALA A 24 9.20 5.68 -18.19
C ALA A 24 7.81 5.03 -18.09
N ALA A 25 7.65 4.09 -17.15
CA ALA A 25 6.38 3.39 -16.98
C ALA A 25 5.36 4.20 -16.15
N ASN A 26 5.77 4.77 -15.01
CA ASN A 26 4.85 5.35 -14.05
C ASN A 26 4.61 6.85 -14.29
N SER A 27 5.67 7.64 -14.52
CA SER A 27 5.49 9.09 -14.71
C SER A 27 5.06 9.40 -16.15
N VAL A 28 5.90 9.03 -17.13
CA VAL A 28 5.64 9.33 -18.53
C VAL A 28 4.40 8.58 -19.04
N GLY A 29 4.29 7.28 -18.75
CA GLY A 29 3.13 6.49 -19.14
C GLY A 29 1.81 7.01 -18.57
N SER A 30 1.81 7.45 -17.31
CA SER A 30 0.62 8.05 -16.69
C SER A 30 0.30 9.43 -17.25
N ALA A 31 1.32 10.26 -17.56
CA ALA A 31 1.12 11.56 -18.19
C ALA A 31 0.47 11.41 -19.58
N VAL A 32 1.00 10.52 -20.41
CA VAL A 32 0.46 10.22 -21.74
C VAL A 32 -0.98 9.70 -21.66
N LEU A 33 -1.26 8.78 -20.71
CA LEU A 33 -2.62 8.30 -20.49
C LEU A 33 -3.57 9.43 -20.07
N ALA A 34 -3.15 10.28 -19.13
CA ALA A 34 -3.97 11.39 -18.65
C ALA A 34 -4.28 12.38 -19.78
N GLN A 35 -3.30 12.71 -20.61
CA GLN A 35 -3.48 13.60 -21.75
C GLN A 35 -4.47 13.03 -22.78
N HIS A 36 -4.29 11.78 -23.20
CA HIS A 36 -5.24 11.16 -24.14
C HIS A 36 -6.64 10.95 -23.53
N ALA A 37 -6.73 10.70 -22.23
CA ALA A 37 -8.02 10.63 -21.55
C ALA A 37 -8.74 11.98 -21.58
N ALA A 38 -8.03 13.08 -21.35
CA ALA A 38 -8.60 14.44 -21.44
C ALA A 38 -9.02 14.78 -22.86
N GLU A 39 -8.17 14.50 -23.87
CA GLU A 39 -8.47 14.71 -25.30
C GLU A 39 -9.68 13.89 -25.75
N ALA A 40 -9.86 12.68 -25.20
CA ALA A 40 -11.01 11.81 -25.47
C ALA A 40 -12.29 12.20 -24.71
N GLY A 41 -12.29 13.30 -23.94
CA GLY A 41 -13.45 13.76 -23.18
C GLY A 41 -13.79 12.91 -21.96
N VAL A 42 -12.80 12.20 -21.37
CA VAL A 42 -13.00 11.46 -20.12
C VAL A 42 -13.29 12.43 -18.99
N GLN A 43 -14.46 12.30 -18.38
CA GLN A 43 -14.88 13.21 -17.29
C GLN A 43 -14.06 13.04 -16.03
N ARG A 44 -13.63 11.79 -15.70
CA ARG A 44 -12.86 11.52 -14.49
C ARG A 44 -11.81 10.43 -14.67
N LEU A 45 -10.59 10.73 -14.18
CA LEU A 45 -9.50 9.77 -14.08
C LEU A 45 -9.11 9.57 -12.62
N VAL A 46 -9.25 8.34 -12.13
CA VAL A 46 -8.79 7.90 -10.81
C VAL A 46 -7.44 7.22 -10.98
N MET A 47 -6.40 7.79 -10.39
CA MET A 47 -5.04 7.24 -10.40
C MET A 47 -4.75 6.49 -9.10
N VAL A 48 -4.36 5.23 -9.21
CA VAL A 48 -3.80 4.51 -8.05
C VAL A 48 -2.33 4.85 -7.92
N SER A 49 -2.02 5.63 -6.90
CA SER A 49 -0.68 6.01 -6.48
C SER A 49 -0.14 5.06 -5.39
N SER A 50 0.58 5.57 -4.41
CA SER A 50 1.12 4.80 -3.30
C SER A 50 1.40 5.70 -2.11
N ILE A 51 1.30 5.15 -0.90
CA ILE A 51 1.77 5.81 0.32
C ILE A 51 3.27 6.14 0.28
N LYS A 52 4.03 5.48 -0.60
CA LYS A 52 5.44 5.78 -0.83
C LYS A 52 5.72 7.22 -1.31
N VAL A 53 4.71 7.90 -1.80
CA VAL A 53 4.77 9.34 -2.09
C VAL A 53 4.95 10.14 -0.81
N ASN A 54 4.29 9.75 0.29
CA ASN A 54 4.43 10.40 1.59
C ASN A 54 5.73 10.00 2.31
N GLY A 55 6.21 8.76 2.12
CA GLY A 55 7.43 8.25 2.75
C GLY A 55 7.37 6.76 3.09
N ASP A 56 8.37 6.28 3.83
CA ASP A 56 8.55 4.86 4.16
C ASP A 56 8.02 4.46 5.54
N GLY A 57 7.71 5.42 6.38
CA GLY A 57 7.20 5.21 7.74
C GLY A 57 7.06 6.52 8.49
N ASN A 58 6.29 6.48 9.56
CA ASN A 58 6.01 7.62 10.42
C ASN A 58 6.09 7.23 11.91
N PRO A 59 6.27 8.19 12.80
CA PRO A 59 6.14 7.94 14.24
C PRO A 59 4.73 7.44 14.57
N THR A 60 4.63 6.45 15.46
CA THR A 60 3.35 5.93 15.95
C THR A 60 2.46 7.06 16.49
N GLY A 61 1.20 7.07 16.07
CA GLY A 61 0.22 8.09 16.44
C GLY A 61 0.31 9.39 15.62
N ARG A 62 1.14 9.41 14.56
CA ARG A 62 1.22 10.52 13.60
C ARG A 62 0.97 10.01 12.18
N PRO A 63 -0.28 9.66 11.84
CA PRO A 63 -0.59 9.09 10.53
C PRO A 63 -0.28 10.08 9.41
N TYR A 64 0.19 9.56 8.28
CA TYR A 64 0.32 10.34 7.06
C TYR A 64 -1.03 10.88 6.61
N ARG A 65 -1.03 12.11 6.07
CA ARG A 65 -2.20 12.77 5.49
C ARG A 65 -1.98 13.03 4.00
N ALA A 66 -3.07 13.15 3.27
CA ALA A 66 -3.02 13.50 1.86
C ALA A 66 -2.38 14.89 1.61
N SER A 67 -2.52 15.80 2.58
CA SER A 67 -1.97 17.16 2.55
C SER A 67 -0.50 17.26 2.92
N ASP A 68 0.12 16.16 3.39
CA ASP A 68 1.54 16.19 3.72
C ASP A 68 2.39 16.39 2.46
N VAL A 69 3.46 17.16 2.61
CA VAL A 69 4.42 17.37 1.52
C VAL A 69 4.99 16.01 1.09
N PRO A 70 4.98 15.67 -0.21
CA PRO A 70 5.60 14.46 -0.70
C PRO A 70 7.06 14.34 -0.29
N ALA A 71 7.44 13.18 0.25
CA ALA A 71 8.81 12.90 0.70
C ALA A 71 9.21 11.46 0.31
N PRO A 72 9.16 11.09 -0.98
CA PRO A 72 9.49 9.75 -1.45
C PRO A 72 10.97 9.43 -1.21
N THR A 73 11.25 8.23 -0.72
CA THR A 73 12.60 7.79 -0.35
C THR A 73 13.19 6.77 -1.33
N ASP A 74 12.38 6.28 -2.27
CA ASP A 74 12.83 5.30 -3.27
C ASP A 74 12.40 5.71 -4.69
N PRO A 75 13.03 5.16 -5.76
CA PRO A 75 12.71 5.48 -7.16
C PRO A 75 11.24 5.21 -7.53
N TYR A 76 10.60 4.22 -6.92
CA TYR A 76 9.19 3.95 -7.14
C TYR A 76 8.30 5.06 -6.59
N GLY A 77 8.50 5.43 -5.32
CA GLY A 77 7.76 6.53 -4.68
C GLY A 77 7.94 7.84 -5.45
N GLN A 78 9.18 8.14 -5.88
CA GLN A 78 9.48 9.31 -6.70
C GLN A 78 8.71 9.30 -8.02
N SER A 79 8.72 8.18 -8.76
CA SER A 79 7.99 8.08 -10.02
C SER A 79 6.47 8.22 -9.84
N LYS A 80 5.92 7.78 -8.70
CA LYS A 80 4.49 7.96 -8.39
C LYS A 80 4.15 9.40 -8.05
N ALA A 81 5.03 10.11 -7.31
CA ALA A 81 4.85 11.54 -7.05
C ALA A 81 4.85 12.36 -8.35
N GLU A 82 5.82 12.11 -9.23
CA GLU A 82 5.89 12.73 -10.56
C GLU A 82 4.65 12.41 -11.43
N ALA A 83 4.10 11.20 -11.31
CA ALA A 83 2.86 10.82 -12.01
C ALA A 83 1.63 11.60 -11.48
N GLU A 84 1.55 11.83 -10.17
CA GLU A 84 0.50 12.66 -9.58
C GLU A 84 0.59 14.10 -10.06
N GLU A 85 1.80 14.69 -10.07
CA GLU A 85 2.04 16.04 -10.59
C GLU A 85 1.60 16.17 -12.04
N ALA A 86 1.95 15.19 -12.89
CA ALA A 86 1.54 15.16 -14.29
C ALA A 86 0.01 15.07 -14.46
N LEU A 87 -0.67 14.25 -13.63
CA LEU A 87 -2.13 14.19 -13.63
C LEU A 87 -2.75 15.54 -13.29
N TRP A 88 -2.26 16.19 -12.24
CA TRP A 88 -2.78 17.48 -11.80
C TRP A 88 -2.54 18.58 -12.83
N ALA A 89 -1.40 18.57 -13.54
CA ALA A 89 -1.14 19.50 -14.64
C ALA A 89 -2.16 19.32 -15.77
N VAL A 90 -2.44 18.09 -16.21
CA VAL A 90 -3.45 17.82 -17.25
C VAL A 90 -4.85 18.25 -16.79
N CYS A 91 -5.20 18.00 -15.52
CA CYS A 91 -6.50 18.43 -14.99
C CYS A 91 -6.64 19.96 -14.90
N ALA A 92 -5.54 20.69 -14.68
CA ALA A 92 -5.56 22.15 -14.67
C ALA A 92 -5.81 22.75 -16.06
N ASP A 93 -5.36 22.06 -17.12
CA ASP A 93 -5.47 22.49 -18.51
C ASP A 93 -6.67 21.87 -19.25
N SER A 94 -7.55 21.14 -18.55
CA SER A 94 -8.71 20.45 -19.14
C SER A 94 -9.92 20.42 -18.20
N GLU A 95 -11.06 19.96 -18.70
CA GLU A 95 -12.25 19.74 -17.86
C GLU A 95 -12.25 18.38 -17.14
N MET A 96 -11.21 17.56 -17.34
CA MET A 96 -11.10 16.25 -16.70
C MET A 96 -10.85 16.39 -15.20
N GLN A 97 -11.63 15.66 -14.42
CA GLN A 97 -11.49 15.62 -12.97
C GLN A 97 -10.48 14.52 -12.58
N GLY A 98 -9.39 14.90 -11.92
CA GLY A 98 -8.44 13.96 -11.32
C GLY A 98 -8.87 13.49 -9.94
N VAL A 99 -8.57 12.26 -9.60
CA VAL A 99 -8.60 11.72 -8.24
C VAL A 99 -7.35 10.87 -8.05
N VAL A 100 -6.65 11.07 -6.94
CA VAL A 100 -5.50 10.26 -6.56
C VAL A 100 -5.85 9.43 -5.34
N VAL A 101 -5.53 8.13 -5.38
CA VAL A 101 -5.67 7.23 -4.23
C VAL A 101 -4.29 6.68 -3.90
N ARG A 102 -3.83 6.91 -2.67
CA ARG A 102 -2.53 6.42 -2.14
C ARG A 102 -2.77 5.27 -1.15
N PRO A 103 -2.79 4.02 -1.60
CA PRO A 103 -2.91 2.88 -0.71
C PRO A 103 -1.60 2.63 0.05
N PRO A 104 -1.67 2.13 1.31
CA PRO A 104 -0.55 1.52 2.01
C PRO A 104 -0.29 0.11 1.46
N LEU A 105 0.18 -0.83 2.28
CA LEU A 105 0.34 -2.22 1.85
C LEU A 105 -1.03 -2.81 1.50
N VAL A 106 -1.19 -3.16 0.22
CA VAL A 106 -2.37 -3.87 -0.29
C VAL A 106 -2.17 -5.38 -0.08
N TYR A 107 -3.18 -6.05 0.45
CA TYR A 107 -3.16 -7.50 0.62
C TYR A 107 -4.44 -8.15 0.07
N GLY A 108 -4.34 -9.43 -0.28
CA GLY A 108 -5.45 -10.19 -0.85
C GLY A 108 -4.95 -11.45 -1.56
N PRO A 109 -5.83 -12.13 -2.30
CA PRO A 109 -5.50 -13.28 -3.11
C PRO A 109 -4.36 -13.00 -4.10
N GLY A 110 -3.42 -13.94 -4.25
CA GLY A 110 -2.31 -13.81 -5.19
C GLY A 110 -1.28 -12.73 -4.86
N VAL A 111 -1.31 -12.13 -3.66
CA VAL A 111 -0.36 -11.10 -3.23
C VAL A 111 1.08 -11.61 -3.32
N LYS A 112 1.98 -10.71 -3.75
CA LYS A 112 3.42 -11.00 -3.90
C LYS A 112 4.26 -10.27 -2.82
N GLY A 113 5.56 -10.44 -2.87
CA GLY A 113 6.51 -9.68 -2.05
C GLY A 113 6.52 -10.08 -0.57
N ASN A 114 6.57 -9.06 0.29
CA ASN A 114 6.79 -9.25 1.73
C ASN A 114 5.61 -9.91 2.44
N PHE A 115 4.37 -9.56 2.07
CA PHE A 115 3.18 -10.16 2.66
C PHE A 115 3.12 -11.67 2.33
N ALA A 116 3.32 -12.05 1.07
CA ALA A 116 3.38 -13.45 0.66
C ALA A 116 4.49 -14.22 1.40
N SER A 117 5.64 -13.58 1.63
CA SER A 117 6.75 -14.19 2.37
C SER A 117 6.39 -14.40 3.84
N LEU A 118 5.70 -13.44 4.45
CA LEU A 118 5.20 -13.54 5.81
C LEU A 118 4.14 -14.66 5.92
N LEU A 119 3.17 -14.65 5.02
CA LEU A 119 2.11 -15.65 4.95
C LEU A 119 2.69 -17.08 4.83
N ARG A 120 3.65 -17.29 3.92
CA ARG A 120 4.36 -18.58 3.80
C ARG A 120 5.12 -18.98 5.06
N ALA A 121 5.73 -18.03 5.77
CA ALA A 121 6.44 -18.31 7.01
C ALA A 121 5.46 -18.76 8.12
N VAL A 122 4.30 -18.12 8.22
CA VAL A 122 3.21 -18.49 9.13
C VAL A 122 2.63 -19.85 8.75
N ALA A 123 2.33 -20.06 7.46
CA ALA A 123 1.81 -21.30 6.93
C ALA A 123 2.76 -22.50 7.21
N LYS A 124 4.06 -22.30 7.14
CA LYS A 124 5.11 -23.31 7.46
C LYS A 124 5.38 -23.44 8.96
N ARG A 125 4.62 -22.74 9.82
CA ARG A 125 4.78 -22.75 11.28
C ARG A 125 6.21 -22.44 11.74
N ARG A 126 6.93 -21.60 11.00
CA ARG A 126 8.28 -21.17 11.40
C ARG A 126 8.21 -20.31 12.66
N PRO A 127 9.10 -20.52 13.65
CA PRO A 127 9.20 -19.61 14.77
C PRO A 127 9.67 -18.23 14.26
N LEU A 128 8.90 -17.20 14.57
CA LEU A 128 9.17 -15.83 14.15
C LEU A 128 9.55 -14.99 15.37
N PRO A 129 10.73 -14.35 15.40
CA PRO A 129 11.19 -13.56 16.54
C PRO A 129 10.54 -12.16 16.57
N LEU A 130 9.22 -12.08 16.31
CA LEU A 130 8.48 -10.82 16.14
C LEU A 130 7.40 -10.63 17.22
N GLY A 131 7.40 -11.47 18.27
CA GLY A 131 6.33 -11.48 19.27
C GLY A 131 6.27 -10.23 20.17
N ALA A 132 7.37 -9.47 20.27
CA ALA A 132 7.43 -8.23 21.04
C ALA A 132 7.38 -6.96 20.15
N VAL A 133 7.06 -7.09 18.85
CA VAL A 133 6.94 -5.95 17.94
C VAL A 133 5.57 -5.32 18.10
N ASP A 134 5.55 -4.08 18.58
CA ASP A 134 4.34 -3.27 18.84
C ASP A 134 4.36 -1.99 17.98
N ASN A 135 4.59 -2.17 16.69
CA ASN A 135 4.45 -1.11 15.70
C ASN A 135 2.98 -0.99 15.22
N ARG A 136 2.65 0.07 14.50
CA ARG A 136 1.32 0.26 13.92
C ARG A 136 1.41 0.41 12.42
N ARG A 137 0.65 -0.41 11.71
CA ARG A 137 0.67 -0.43 10.26
C ARG A 137 -0.75 -0.47 9.71
N SER A 138 -1.07 0.55 8.92
CA SER A 138 -2.27 0.55 8.10
C SER A 138 -2.10 -0.42 6.94
N LEU A 139 -3.16 -1.15 6.65
CA LEU A 139 -3.28 -2.11 5.56
C LEU A 139 -4.58 -1.83 4.80
N VAL A 140 -4.68 -2.31 3.58
CA VAL A 140 -5.95 -2.30 2.84
C VAL A 140 -6.10 -3.60 2.07
N SER A 141 -7.27 -4.26 2.20
CA SER A 141 -7.60 -5.42 1.38
C SER A 141 -7.82 -4.99 -0.08
N VAL A 142 -7.55 -5.89 -1.03
CA VAL A 142 -7.81 -5.61 -2.44
C VAL A 142 -9.29 -5.34 -2.71
N GLY A 143 -10.20 -6.00 -1.95
CA GLY A 143 -11.64 -5.76 -2.01
C GLY A 143 -12.01 -4.36 -1.55
N ASN A 144 -11.50 -3.93 -0.40
CA ASN A 144 -11.72 -2.59 0.12
C ASN A 144 -11.12 -1.51 -0.80
N LEU A 145 -9.92 -1.74 -1.32
CA LEU A 145 -9.31 -0.82 -2.29
C LEU A 145 -10.18 -0.69 -3.55
N ALA A 146 -10.63 -1.81 -4.12
CA ALA A 146 -11.49 -1.80 -5.30
C ALA A 146 -12.80 -1.03 -5.06
N SER A 147 -13.44 -1.27 -3.91
CA SER A 147 -14.64 -0.52 -3.50
C SER A 147 -14.37 1.00 -3.40
N ALA A 148 -13.25 1.40 -2.78
CA ALA A 148 -12.88 2.81 -2.68
C ALA A 148 -12.64 3.44 -4.06
N LEU A 149 -11.98 2.72 -4.98
CA LEU A 149 -11.72 3.20 -6.34
C LEU A 149 -13.00 3.39 -7.15
N VAL A 150 -13.94 2.45 -7.05
CA VAL A 150 -15.25 2.56 -7.72
C VAL A 150 -16.02 3.76 -7.17
N LEU A 151 -16.03 3.95 -5.85
CA LEU A 151 -16.66 5.12 -5.25
C LEU A 151 -16.01 6.43 -5.74
N CYS A 152 -14.67 6.51 -5.72
CA CYS A 152 -13.92 7.69 -6.20
C CYS A 152 -14.19 8.01 -7.67
N ALA A 153 -14.45 7.00 -8.49
CA ALA A 153 -14.78 7.19 -9.90
C ALA A 153 -16.16 7.84 -10.11
N ALA A 154 -17.11 7.61 -9.20
CA ALA A 154 -18.50 8.06 -9.35
C ALA A 154 -18.90 9.23 -8.44
N HIS A 155 -18.35 9.29 -7.22
CA HIS A 155 -18.82 10.24 -6.20
C HIS A 155 -18.39 11.69 -6.50
N PRO A 156 -19.32 12.67 -6.53
CA PRO A 156 -18.99 14.06 -6.88
C PRO A 156 -17.92 14.69 -5.99
N ALA A 157 -17.97 14.45 -4.67
CA ALA A 157 -17.04 15.02 -3.71
C ALA A 157 -15.61 14.43 -3.79
N ALA A 158 -15.39 13.42 -4.62
CA ALA A 158 -14.05 12.87 -4.85
C ALA A 158 -13.25 13.68 -5.89
N ALA A 159 -13.90 14.48 -6.73
CA ALA A 159 -13.25 15.28 -7.77
C ALA A 159 -12.19 16.22 -7.18
N GLY A 160 -11.00 16.25 -7.81
CA GLY A 160 -9.89 17.10 -7.39
C GLY A 160 -9.24 16.71 -6.06
N GLN A 161 -9.48 15.49 -5.55
CA GLN A 161 -8.99 15.08 -4.24
C GLN A 161 -7.89 14.02 -4.33
N THR A 162 -7.01 14.05 -3.32
CA THR A 162 -6.10 12.94 -2.99
C THR A 162 -6.60 12.27 -1.72
N PHE A 163 -6.72 10.94 -1.73
CA PHE A 163 -7.14 10.16 -0.57
C PHE A 163 -6.09 9.10 -0.19
N LEU A 164 -5.89 8.94 1.11
CA LEU A 164 -5.28 7.75 1.66
C LEU A 164 -6.39 6.77 2.04
N VAL A 165 -6.15 5.48 1.88
CA VAL A 165 -7.17 4.44 2.09
C VAL A 165 -6.63 3.34 2.98
N SER A 166 -7.42 2.83 3.91
CA SER A 166 -7.08 1.69 4.77
C SER A 166 -8.34 0.96 5.22
N ASP A 167 -8.17 -0.26 5.72
CA ASP A 167 -9.27 -1.04 6.32
C ASP A 167 -9.82 -0.42 7.61
N GLY A 168 -9.12 0.60 8.15
CA GLY A 168 -9.56 1.37 9.31
C GLY A 168 -9.11 0.81 10.66
N GLU A 169 -8.31 -0.23 10.64
CA GLU A 169 -7.66 -0.80 11.81
C GLU A 169 -6.17 -0.96 11.52
N ASP A 170 -5.31 -0.39 12.37
CA ASP A 170 -3.86 -0.55 12.27
C ASP A 170 -3.43 -1.76 13.09
N LEU A 171 -2.62 -2.61 12.50
CA LEU A 171 -2.09 -3.80 13.15
C LEU A 171 -0.61 -3.67 13.47
N SER A 172 -0.18 -4.23 14.60
CA SER A 172 1.23 -4.53 14.79
C SER A 172 1.66 -5.70 13.89
N THR A 173 2.95 -5.79 13.61
CA THR A 173 3.48 -6.96 12.88
C THR A 173 3.18 -8.26 13.65
N ALA A 174 3.21 -8.23 14.98
CA ALA A 174 2.86 -9.38 15.80
C ALA A 174 1.36 -9.74 15.68
N ASP A 175 0.47 -8.74 15.68
CA ASP A 175 -0.98 -8.99 15.53
C ASP A 175 -1.34 -9.47 14.14
N LEU A 176 -0.73 -8.91 13.10
CA LEU A 176 -0.89 -9.41 11.74
C LEU A 176 -0.53 -10.92 11.65
N ILE A 177 0.59 -11.33 12.26
CA ILE A 177 0.99 -12.75 12.29
C ILE A 177 -0.01 -13.60 13.06
N ARG A 178 -0.53 -13.11 14.20
CA ARG A 178 -1.55 -13.82 14.99
C ARG A 178 -2.83 -14.03 14.17
N ARG A 179 -3.33 -12.98 13.53
CA ARG A 179 -4.55 -13.04 12.72
C ARG A 179 -4.38 -13.90 11.47
N LEU A 180 -3.23 -13.81 10.78
CA LEU A 180 -2.90 -14.71 9.66
C LEU A 180 -2.86 -16.19 10.10
N ALA A 181 -2.29 -16.48 11.27
CA ALA A 181 -2.27 -17.83 11.80
C ALA A 181 -3.68 -18.34 12.11
N LEU A 182 -4.54 -17.50 12.70
CA LEU A 182 -5.94 -17.82 12.97
C LEU A 182 -6.71 -18.09 11.67
N ALA A 183 -6.56 -17.21 10.66
CA ALA A 183 -7.19 -17.41 9.35
C ALA A 183 -6.75 -18.72 8.66
N LEU A 184 -5.52 -19.17 8.89
CA LEU A 184 -5.01 -20.46 8.42
C LEU A 184 -5.43 -21.65 9.31
N GLY A 185 -6.22 -21.46 10.37
CA GLY A 185 -6.55 -22.51 11.35
C GLY A 185 -5.33 -23.01 12.13
N ARG A 186 -4.31 -22.17 12.35
CA ARG A 186 -3.03 -22.54 12.95
C ARG A 186 -2.73 -21.71 14.20
N ARG A 187 -1.87 -22.24 15.08
CA ARG A 187 -1.35 -21.48 16.22
C ARG A 187 -0.09 -20.71 15.80
N PRO A 188 -0.01 -19.41 16.08
CA PRO A 188 1.18 -18.62 15.76
C PRO A 188 2.38 -19.07 16.62
N ARG A 189 3.57 -19.09 16.02
CA ARG A 189 4.84 -19.36 16.72
C ARG A 189 5.65 -18.07 16.81
N LEU A 190 5.22 -17.18 17.69
CA LEU A 190 5.89 -15.91 17.96
C LEU A 190 6.83 -16.03 19.17
N VAL A 191 8.08 -15.64 18.95
CA VAL A 191 9.08 -15.54 20.02
C VAL A 191 9.22 -14.05 20.38
N PRO A 192 9.08 -13.67 21.66
CA PRO A 192 9.17 -12.26 22.06
C PRO A 192 10.64 -11.82 22.15
N VAL A 193 11.17 -11.32 21.04
CA VAL A 193 12.50 -10.70 20.99
C VAL A 193 12.33 -9.18 20.94
N PRO A 194 13.05 -8.42 21.80
CA PRO A 194 12.96 -6.97 21.80
C PRO A 194 13.30 -6.36 20.43
N PRO A 195 12.53 -5.37 19.94
CA PRO A 195 12.77 -4.73 18.62
C PRO A 195 14.18 -4.15 18.46
N SER A 196 14.78 -3.64 19.52
CA SER A 196 16.16 -3.13 19.52
C SER A 196 17.19 -4.21 19.19
N VAL A 197 17.02 -5.42 19.75
CA VAL A 197 17.88 -6.57 19.48
C VAL A 197 17.72 -7.03 18.06
N LEU A 198 16.47 -7.11 17.57
CA LEU A 198 16.19 -7.47 16.17
C LEU A 198 16.80 -6.45 15.20
N ARG A 199 16.66 -5.17 15.50
CA ARG A 199 17.24 -4.10 14.67
C ARG A 199 18.77 -4.23 14.61
N LEU A 200 19.42 -4.44 15.74
CA LEU A 200 20.87 -4.65 15.79
C LEU A 200 21.29 -5.88 14.98
N MET A 201 20.63 -7.03 15.16
CA MET A 201 20.93 -8.27 14.42
C MET A 201 20.73 -8.10 12.90
N LEU A 202 19.65 -7.45 12.49
CA LEU A 202 19.38 -7.26 11.06
C LEU A 202 20.35 -6.24 10.43
N SER A 203 20.73 -5.20 11.16
CA SER A 203 21.71 -4.21 10.66
C SER A 203 23.11 -4.82 10.51
N THR A 204 23.58 -5.65 11.44
CA THR A 204 24.86 -6.36 11.32
C THR A 204 24.89 -7.34 10.15
N LEU A 205 23.74 -7.85 9.72
CA LEU A 205 23.58 -8.73 8.56
C LEU A 205 23.35 -7.95 7.25
N GLY A 206 23.48 -6.63 7.24
CA GLY A 206 23.22 -5.79 6.06
C GLY A 206 21.73 -5.73 5.65
N LYS A 207 20.81 -6.10 6.56
CA LYS A 207 19.36 -6.18 6.32
C LYS A 207 18.58 -5.06 7.01
N GLY A 208 19.17 -3.86 7.12
CA GLY A 208 18.52 -2.70 7.77
C GLY A 208 17.14 -2.37 7.17
N ALA A 209 17.02 -2.36 5.86
CA ALA A 209 15.74 -2.13 5.19
C ALA A 209 14.65 -3.17 5.53
N VAL A 210 15.05 -4.41 5.89
CA VAL A 210 14.10 -5.43 6.38
C VAL A 210 13.67 -5.09 7.81
N ALA A 211 14.61 -4.62 8.64
CA ALA A 211 14.28 -4.18 10.00
C ALA A 211 13.27 -3.03 9.97
N ASP A 212 13.49 -2.01 9.15
CA ASP A 212 12.58 -0.86 9.05
C ASP A 212 11.17 -1.27 8.61
N ARG A 213 11.07 -2.20 7.66
CA ARG A 213 9.76 -2.72 7.21
C ARG A 213 9.04 -3.56 8.27
N LEU A 214 9.75 -4.35 9.06
CA LEU A 214 9.16 -5.24 10.05
C LEU A 214 8.88 -4.55 11.39
N LEU A 215 9.72 -3.59 11.77
CA LEU A 215 9.71 -2.96 13.09
C LEU A 215 9.17 -1.52 13.04
N GLY A 216 9.17 -0.89 11.87
CA GLY A 216 8.69 0.48 11.68
C GLY A 216 7.17 0.56 11.60
N SER A 217 6.62 1.71 12.03
CA SER A 217 5.20 2.06 11.85
C SER A 217 4.98 2.73 10.50
N LEU A 218 3.77 2.55 9.97
CA LEU A 218 3.26 3.26 8.82
C LEU A 218 1.75 3.37 8.96
N GLU A 219 1.29 4.49 9.46
CA GLU A 219 -0.12 4.80 9.68
C GLU A 219 -0.61 5.79 8.63
N VAL A 220 -1.85 5.65 8.17
CA VAL A 220 -2.47 6.57 7.20
C VAL A 220 -3.81 7.09 7.72
N ASP A 221 -4.07 8.37 7.49
CA ASP A 221 -5.36 8.99 7.77
C ASP A 221 -6.31 8.74 6.58
N SER A 222 -7.16 7.71 6.71
CA SER A 222 -8.19 7.39 5.72
C SER A 222 -9.55 8.04 6.02
N GLN A 223 -9.64 8.87 7.08
CA GLN A 223 -10.88 9.52 7.51
C GLN A 223 -11.47 10.46 6.45
N PRO A 224 -10.68 11.25 5.69
CA PRO A 224 -11.22 12.14 4.67
C PRO A 224 -12.07 11.46 3.60
N LEU A 225 -11.73 10.23 3.18
CA LEU A 225 -12.55 9.48 2.21
C LEU A 225 -13.91 9.09 2.82
N ARG A 226 -13.91 8.74 4.11
CA ARG A 226 -15.13 8.41 4.85
C ARG A 226 -16.03 9.63 5.02
N GLU A 227 -15.47 10.74 5.46
CA GLU A 227 -16.22 11.97 5.75
C GLU A 227 -16.77 12.64 4.50
N ARG A 228 -15.97 12.72 3.43
CA ARG A 228 -16.37 13.41 2.19
C ARG A 228 -17.26 12.58 1.29
N CYS A 229 -17.00 11.29 1.20
CA CYS A 229 -17.67 10.40 0.24
C CYS A 229 -18.54 9.33 0.91
N GLY A 230 -18.63 9.29 2.25
CA GLY A 230 -19.42 8.28 2.97
C GLY A 230 -18.86 6.87 2.84
N TRP A 231 -17.59 6.70 2.43
CA TRP A 231 -17.02 5.38 2.23
C TRP A 231 -16.77 4.66 3.56
N THR A 232 -17.19 3.41 3.64
CA THR A 232 -16.82 2.50 4.72
C THR A 232 -16.23 1.23 4.12
N PRO A 233 -15.13 0.67 4.67
CA PRO A 233 -14.59 -0.58 4.17
C PRO A 233 -15.66 -1.68 4.22
N PRO A 234 -15.99 -2.32 3.08
CA PRO A 234 -16.95 -3.44 3.05
C PRO A 234 -16.50 -4.66 3.85
N GLU A 235 -15.19 -4.86 3.95
CA GLU A 235 -14.58 -6.00 4.64
C GLU A 235 -13.85 -5.52 5.89
N THR A 236 -13.98 -6.28 6.99
CA THR A 236 -13.08 -6.12 8.14
C THR A 236 -11.70 -6.69 7.82
N VAL A 237 -10.67 -6.32 8.60
CA VAL A 237 -9.33 -6.87 8.44
C VAL A 237 -9.34 -8.41 8.49
N ASP A 238 -10.08 -9.00 9.43
CA ASP A 238 -10.14 -10.47 9.58
C ASP A 238 -10.82 -11.15 8.38
N GLN A 239 -11.85 -10.53 7.79
CA GLN A 239 -12.47 -11.01 6.55
C GLN A 239 -11.49 -10.94 5.38
N GLY A 240 -10.82 -9.81 5.18
CA GLY A 240 -9.83 -9.64 4.14
C GLY A 240 -8.66 -10.62 4.28
N LEU A 241 -8.16 -10.85 5.51
CA LEU A 241 -7.12 -11.84 5.77
C LEU A 241 -7.60 -13.27 5.48
N SER A 242 -8.84 -13.59 5.83
CA SER A 242 -9.44 -14.91 5.53
C SER A 242 -9.53 -15.16 4.02
N ILE A 243 -9.94 -14.14 3.25
CA ILE A 243 -9.96 -14.19 1.78
C ILE A 243 -8.54 -14.36 1.22
N ALA A 244 -7.57 -13.61 1.75
CA ALA A 244 -6.17 -13.66 1.29
C ALA A 244 -5.52 -15.04 1.50
N VAL A 245 -5.90 -15.77 2.55
CA VAL A 245 -5.31 -17.09 2.83
C VAL A 245 -6.05 -18.25 2.15
N ALA A 246 -7.30 -18.07 1.71
CA ALA A 246 -8.10 -19.14 1.11
C ALA A 246 -7.45 -19.73 -0.16
N GLU A 247 -6.87 -18.90 -1.02
CA GLU A 247 -6.15 -19.35 -2.22
C GLU A 247 -4.78 -19.97 -1.91
N GLU A 248 -4.06 -19.45 -0.92
CA GLU A 248 -2.75 -19.98 -0.56
C GLU A 248 -2.87 -21.35 0.14
N GLY A 249 -3.97 -21.59 0.86
CA GLY A 249 -4.28 -22.89 1.46
C GLY A 249 -4.46 -23.99 0.41
N ALA A 250 -5.01 -23.68 -0.74
CA ALA A 250 -5.15 -24.60 -1.86
C ALA A 250 -3.80 -24.95 -2.54
N ASN A 251 -2.81 -24.04 -2.46
CA ASN A 251 -1.48 -24.23 -3.05
C ASN A 251 -0.44 -24.85 -2.10
N LEU A 252 -0.78 -25.04 -0.82
CA LEU A 252 0.12 -25.54 0.23
C LEU A 252 -0.28 -26.94 0.76
N GLY A 253 -1.36 -27.53 0.23
CA GLY A 253 -1.78 -28.93 0.43
C GLY A 253 -1.21 -29.80 -0.65
#